data_9c69e79e4340ae82730fa831f8b224ba
#
_entry.id   9c69e79e4340ae82730fa831f8b224ba
#
_cell.length_a   1.000
_cell.length_b   1.000
_cell.length_c   1.000
_cell.angle_alpha   90.00
_cell.angle_beta   90.00
_cell.angle_gamma   90.00
#
_symmetry.space_group_name_H-M   'P 1'
#
loop_
_entity.id
_entity.type
_entity.pdbx_description
1 polymer ?
#
loop_
_entity_poly.entity_id
_entity_poly.type
_entity_poly.pdbx_seq_one_letter_code
_entity_poly.pdbx_strand_id
1 'polypeptide(L)'
;MSQKMASENPLISKTVLYAGEGEIPVFESGAKATFHFKTFKADEDKTPIDCSKELGQPFELLIGKKFKLEVWEELIKTMREKEVARFTCNKLLVGGYPIVSKSLRTIAKKAKGELPEEHSHHEHSCSLSAMKSTGYPDLDELLVNEQDLVFEIGLLKYEKPGEFLKETWQMDAEEKLSIVPGLKKAGNKLYEEKKYKEAAEKYAEALGCLEQLCLREKPGDEPWLNLDRMKIPFLLNFAQCKLFLGDYYEVIEHTSTVLEKDKDNVKALFRRAKAHVKCWNPQEAKDDFNRVVVLDASLAKAVKKELEELERLSREHNAQDRVRLKALFK
;
A
#
# COMPACT_ATOMS: atom_id res chain seq x y z
N MET A 1 13.84 -13.59 -40.45
CA MET A 1 12.59 -14.28 -40.84
C MET A 1 11.76 -14.49 -39.60
N SER A 2 10.65 -13.74 -39.45
CA SER A 2 9.74 -13.86 -38.29
C SER A 2 8.93 -15.15 -38.47
N GLN A 3 9.10 -16.10 -37.56
CA GLN A 3 8.27 -17.30 -37.51
C GLN A 3 6.95 -16.97 -36.81
N LYS A 4 5.86 -17.10 -37.57
CA LYS A 4 4.50 -17.01 -37.03
C LYS A 4 4.17 -18.36 -36.40
N MET A 5 4.14 -18.42 -35.07
CA MET A 5 3.68 -19.61 -34.35
C MET A 5 2.18 -19.47 -34.08
N ALA A 6 1.40 -20.51 -34.38
CA ALA A 6 0.00 -20.59 -34.01
C ALA A 6 -0.08 -20.70 -32.47
N SER A 7 -0.78 -19.77 -31.82
CA SER A 7 -1.16 -19.92 -30.42
C SER A 7 -2.30 -20.95 -30.32
N GLU A 8 -2.44 -21.63 -29.19
CA GLU A 8 -3.58 -22.54 -28.93
C GLU A 8 -4.92 -21.79 -28.94
N ASN A 9 -4.90 -20.48 -28.73
CA ASN A 9 -6.09 -19.63 -28.79
C ASN A 9 -6.19 -18.94 -30.15
N PRO A 10 -7.25 -19.20 -30.97
CA PRO A 10 -7.42 -18.62 -32.28
C PRO A 10 -7.60 -17.10 -32.30
N LEU A 11 -7.91 -16.51 -31.14
CA LEU A 11 -8.05 -15.05 -30.92
C LEU A 11 -6.73 -14.33 -30.65
N ILE A 12 -5.60 -15.07 -30.60
CA ILE A 12 -4.28 -14.54 -30.35
C ILE A 12 -3.33 -14.98 -31.46
N SER A 13 -2.63 -14.03 -32.06
CA SER A 13 -1.55 -14.31 -33.01
C SER A 13 -0.23 -13.88 -32.42
N LYS A 14 0.76 -14.77 -32.38
CA LYS A 14 2.12 -14.51 -31.86
C LYS A 14 3.13 -14.41 -33.00
N THR A 15 3.98 -13.38 -32.93
CA THR A 15 5.15 -13.24 -33.80
C THR A 15 6.37 -13.00 -32.91
N VAL A 16 7.35 -13.89 -32.97
CA VAL A 16 8.59 -13.76 -32.20
C VAL A 16 9.51 -12.76 -32.89
N LEU A 17 9.92 -11.71 -32.18
CA LEU A 17 10.87 -10.71 -32.63
C LEU A 17 12.29 -11.04 -32.19
N TYR A 18 12.46 -11.58 -30.96
CA TYR A 18 13.69 -12.09 -30.42
C TYR A 18 13.41 -13.37 -29.64
N ALA A 19 14.12 -14.45 -29.97
CA ALA A 19 13.76 -15.80 -29.55
C ALA A 19 13.91 -16.11 -28.05
N GLY A 20 14.61 -15.25 -27.31
CA GLY A 20 14.91 -15.49 -25.89
C GLY A 20 15.93 -16.59 -25.65
N GLU A 21 16.01 -17.05 -24.41
CA GLU A 21 16.99 -18.05 -23.94
C GLU A 21 16.26 -19.25 -23.30
N GLY A 22 16.86 -20.44 -23.43
CA GLY A 22 16.34 -21.66 -22.80
C GLY A 22 15.02 -22.19 -23.36
N GLU A 23 14.36 -23.01 -22.58
CA GLU A 23 13.03 -23.54 -22.86
C GLU A 23 11.95 -22.63 -22.28
N ILE A 24 10.68 -22.80 -22.74
CA ILE A 24 9.54 -22.10 -22.13
C ILE A 24 9.38 -22.62 -20.70
N PRO A 25 9.42 -21.74 -19.66
CA PRO A 25 9.25 -22.17 -18.28
C PRO A 25 7.88 -22.82 -18.03
N VAL A 26 7.82 -23.73 -17.08
CA VAL A 26 6.53 -24.21 -16.55
C VAL A 26 5.99 -23.15 -15.60
N PHE A 27 5.00 -22.40 -16.06
CA PHE A 27 4.40 -21.30 -15.30
C PHE A 27 3.41 -21.84 -14.26
N GLU A 28 3.90 -22.10 -13.05
CA GLU A 28 3.09 -22.51 -11.91
C GLU A 28 2.23 -21.37 -11.38
N SER A 29 1.07 -21.71 -10.77
CA SER A 29 0.26 -20.71 -10.08
C SER A 29 1.04 -20.11 -8.90
N GLY A 30 1.08 -18.78 -8.82
CA GLY A 30 1.85 -18.05 -7.82
C GLY A 30 3.29 -17.73 -8.24
N ALA A 31 3.73 -18.13 -9.44
CA ALA A 31 4.99 -17.66 -10.02
C ALA A 31 4.92 -16.19 -10.41
N LYS A 32 6.06 -15.50 -10.45
CA LYS A 32 6.15 -14.10 -10.84
C LYS A 32 6.85 -13.95 -12.19
N ALA A 33 6.24 -13.20 -13.09
CA ALA A 33 6.82 -12.79 -14.37
C ALA A 33 7.06 -11.29 -14.38
N THR A 34 8.28 -10.88 -14.69
CA THR A 34 8.69 -9.47 -14.84
C THR A 34 8.93 -9.18 -16.31
N PHE A 35 8.28 -8.19 -16.86
CA PHE A 35 8.34 -7.89 -18.30
C PHE A 35 8.17 -6.42 -18.63
N HIS A 36 8.67 -6.02 -19.79
CA HIS A 36 8.31 -4.76 -20.42
C HIS A 36 7.24 -5.00 -21.48
N PHE A 37 6.38 -4.00 -21.67
CA PHE A 37 5.38 -4.04 -22.74
C PHE A 37 5.27 -2.69 -23.44
N LYS A 38 4.78 -2.76 -24.69
CA LYS A 38 4.20 -1.65 -25.44
C LYS A 38 2.87 -2.10 -25.99
N THR A 39 1.90 -1.20 -26.00
CA THR A 39 0.57 -1.46 -26.57
C THR A 39 0.33 -0.56 -27.75
N PHE A 40 -0.21 -1.13 -28.83
CA PHE A 40 -0.56 -0.40 -30.04
C PHE A 40 -1.99 -0.73 -30.45
N LYS A 41 -2.64 0.15 -31.23
CA LYS A 41 -3.82 -0.18 -32.01
C LYS A 41 -3.42 -1.12 -33.16
N ALA A 42 -4.30 -2.03 -33.58
CA ALA A 42 -3.95 -3.01 -34.59
C ALA A 42 -3.66 -2.40 -36.00
N ASP A 43 -4.24 -1.27 -36.26
CA ASP A 43 -4.15 -0.51 -37.52
C ASP A 43 -3.09 0.63 -37.48
N GLU A 44 -2.53 0.95 -36.31
CA GLU A 44 -1.54 1.99 -36.13
C GLU A 44 -0.24 1.47 -35.48
N ASP A 45 0.71 1.03 -36.28
CA ASP A 45 1.96 0.41 -35.82
C ASP A 45 3.01 1.43 -35.29
N LYS A 46 2.77 2.74 -35.37
CA LYS A 46 3.83 3.73 -35.18
C LYS A 46 3.88 4.38 -33.81
N THR A 47 2.75 4.59 -33.16
CA THR A 47 2.70 5.27 -31.87
C THR A 47 2.09 4.35 -30.81
N PRO A 48 2.85 3.97 -29.77
CA PRO A 48 2.28 3.14 -28.72
C PRO A 48 1.26 3.93 -27.91
N ILE A 49 0.16 3.30 -27.53
CA ILE A 49 -0.81 3.81 -26.55
C ILE A 49 -0.14 3.93 -25.19
N ASP A 50 0.62 2.90 -24.80
CA ASP A 50 1.40 2.85 -23.58
C ASP A 50 2.74 2.15 -23.79
N CYS A 51 3.73 2.56 -23.00
CA CYS A 51 5.05 1.95 -22.94
C CYS A 51 5.50 1.83 -21.48
N SER A 52 5.74 0.63 -20.97
CA SER A 52 6.15 0.41 -19.60
C SER A 52 7.49 1.09 -19.24
N LYS A 53 8.38 1.30 -20.21
CA LYS A 53 9.64 2.03 -20.00
C LYS A 53 9.38 3.52 -19.71
N GLU A 54 8.38 4.12 -20.34
CA GLU A 54 7.96 5.51 -20.09
C GLU A 54 7.19 5.64 -18.78
N LEU A 55 6.51 4.56 -18.35
CA LEU A 55 5.87 4.47 -17.05
C LEU A 55 6.88 4.32 -15.89
N GLY A 56 8.17 4.04 -16.21
CA GLY A 56 9.30 4.14 -15.29
C GLY A 56 9.82 2.82 -14.73
N GLN A 57 9.09 1.71 -14.88
CA GLN A 57 9.50 0.39 -14.35
C GLN A 57 8.90 -0.77 -15.16
N PRO A 58 9.55 -1.96 -15.13
CA PRO A 58 8.97 -3.16 -15.69
C PRO A 58 7.69 -3.53 -14.92
N PHE A 59 6.81 -4.24 -15.61
CA PHE A 59 5.57 -4.73 -15.00
C PHE A 59 5.79 -6.11 -14.37
N GLU A 60 5.24 -6.33 -13.18
CA GLU A 60 5.25 -7.60 -12.49
C GLU A 60 3.86 -8.22 -12.48
N LEU A 61 3.77 -9.49 -12.89
CA LEU A 61 2.54 -10.26 -12.95
C LEU A 61 2.68 -11.56 -12.17
N LEU A 62 1.70 -11.81 -11.29
CA LEU A 62 1.57 -13.11 -10.63
C LEU A 62 0.67 -14.01 -11.44
N ILE A 63 1.21 -15.14 -11.83
CA ILE A 63 0.51 -16.16 -12.60
C ILE A 63 -0.59 -16.82 -11.75
N GLY A 64 -1.75 -17.03 -12.35
CA GLY A 64 -2.91 -17.67 -11.70
C GLY A 64 -3.80 -16.72 -10.88
N LYS A 65 -3.44 -15.45 -10.77
CA LYS A 65 -4.25 -14.44 -10.05
C LYS A 65 -5.14 -13.60 -10.97
N LYS A 66 -5.00 -13.72 -12.29
CA LYS A 66 -5.75 -12.97 -13.31
C LYS A 66 -5.75 -11.45 -13.04
N PHE A 67 -4.63 -10.96 -12.56
CA PHE A 67 -4.48 -9.59 -12.10
C PHE A 67 -4.30 -8.63 -13.28
N LYS A 68 -5.02 -7.52 -13.28
CA LYS A 68 -5.03 -6.50 -14.32
C LYS A 68 -5.71 -7.00 -15.60
N LEU A 69 -4.98 -7.49 -16.60
CA LEU A 69 -5.49 -7.94 -17.87
C LEU A 69 -5.25 -9.45 -18.02
N GLU A 70 -6.33 -10.25 -18.00
CA GLU A 70 -6.22 -11.73 -18.01
C GLU A 70 -5.40 -12.27 -19.17
N VAL A 71 -5.55 -11.68 -20.36
CA VAL A 71 -4.83 -12.12 -21.55
C VAL A 71 -3.31 -12.08 -21.37
N TRP A 72 -2.77 -11.19 -20.56
CA TRP A 72 -1.32 -11.12 -20.34
C TRP A 72 -0.75 -12.41 -19.73
N GLU A 73 -1.49 -13.09 -18.85
CA GLU A 73 -1.05 -14.40 -18.36
C GLU A 73 -0.94 -15.44 -19.47
N GLU A 74 -1.90 -15.44 -20.41
CA GLU A 74 -1.88 -16.36 -21.56
C GLU A 74 -0.70 -16.06 -22.49
N LEU A 75 -0.44 -14.77 -22.75
CA LEU A 75 0.67 -14.38 -23.62
C LEU A 75 2.01 -14.80 -23.02
N ILE A 76 2.24 -14.47 -21.74
CA ILE A 76 3.52 -14.72 -21.04
C ILE A 76 3.80 -16.21 -20.90
N LYS A 77 2.79 -17.05 -20.66
CA LYS A 77 2.95 -18.52 -20.57
C LYS A 77 3.47 -19.16 -21.86
N THR A 78 3.43 -18.46 -22.98
CA THR A 78 3.98 -18.91 -24.26
C THR A 78 5.40 -18.43 -24.53
N MET A 79 6.01 -17.67 -23.60
CA MET A 79 7.29 -17.00 -23.81
C MET A 79 8.44 -17.67 -23.06
N ARG A 80 9.65 -17.57 -23.64
CA ARG A 80 10.92 -17.88 -22.98
C ARG A 80 11.44 -16.67 -22.23
N GLU A 81 12.35 -16.88 -21.28
CA GLU A 81 13.06 -15.76 -20.69
C GLU A 81 13.84 -14.98 -21.75
N LYS A 82 13.88 -13.66 -21.60
CA LYS A 82 14.49 -12.70 -22.52
C LYS A 82 13.89 -12.73 -23.95
N GLU A 83 12.80 -13.44 -24.18
CA GLU A 83 12.07 -13.39 -25.43
C GLU A 83 11.35 -12.05 -25.59
N VAL A 84 11.37 -11.51 -26.81
CA VAL A 84 10.52 -10.39 -27.22
C VAL A 84 9.59 -10.88 -28.30
N ALA A 85 8.29 -10.77 -28.06
CA ALA A 85 7.27 -11.20 -29.00
C ALA A 85 6.18 -10.14 -29.14
N ARG A 86 5.58 -10.11 -30.32
CA ARG A 86 4.43 -9.28 -30.65
C ARG A 86 3.20 -10.16 -30.72
N PHE A 87 2.17 -9.76 -29.99
CA PHE A 87 0.91 -10.49 -29.91
C PHE A 87 -0.21 -9.59 -30.42
N THR A 88 -0.94 -10.05 -31.43
CA THR A 88 -2.20 -9.42 -31.86
C THR A 88 -3.33 -10.13 -31.14
N CYS A 89 -4.07 -9.42 -30.32
CA CYS A 89 -5.16 -9.94 -29.50
C CYS A 89 -6.50 -9.37 -29.98
N ASN A 90 -7.47 -10.28 -30.17
CA ASN A 90 -8.81 -9.88 -30.54
C ASN A 90 -9.47 -9.00 -29.48
N LYS A 91 -10.28 -8.05 -29.88
CA LYS A 91 -11.00 -7.12 -29.02
C LYS A 91 -11.77 -7.78 -27.89
N LEU A 92 -12.28 -8.98 -28.06
CA LEU A 92 -12.98 -9.75 -27.02
C LEU A 92 -12.13 -10.07 -25.80
N LEU A 93 -10.80 -10.13 -25.95
CA LEU A 93 -9.84 -10.43 -24.88
C LEU A 93 -9.30 -9.17 -24.20
N VAL A 94 -9.46 -8.00 -24.81
CA VAL A 94 -8.76 -6.77 -24.42
C VAL A 94 -9.69 -5.62 -24.04
N GLY A 95 -11.02 -5.84 -24.01
CA GLY A 95 -11.99 -4.79 -23.67
C GLY A 95 -11.77 -4.10 -22.33
N GLY A 96 -11.12 -4.77 -21.36
CA GLY A 96 -10.73 -4.18 -20.08
C GLY A 96 -9.47 -3.31 -20.10
N TYR A 97 -8.74 -3.27 -21.22
CA TYR A 97 -7.46 -2.58 -21.33
C TYR A 97 -7.51 -1.08 -20.98
N PRO A 98 -8.50 -0.28 -21.41
CA PRO A 98 -8.55 1.15 -21.08
C PRO A 98 -8.55 1.43 -19.58
N ILE A 99 -9.23 0.59 -18.79
CA ILE A 99 -9.31 0.72 -17.32
C ILE A 99 -7.96 0.37 -16.69
N VAL A 100 -7.32 -0.70 -17.19
CA VAL A 100 -5.99 -1.11 -16.74
C VAL A 100 -4.96 -0.03 -17.04
N SER A 101 -4.95 0.50 -18.27
CA SER A 101 -4.06 1.57 -18.70
C SER A 101 -4.23 2.84 -17.84
N LYS A 102 -5.46 3.30 -17.58
CA LYS A 102 -5.73 4.41 -16.66
C LYS A 102 -5.06 4.19 -15.30
N SER A 103 -5.23 3.00 -14.73
CA SER A 103 -4.61 2.64 -13.44
C SER A 103 -3.08 2.72 -13.48
N LEU A 104 -2.46 2.19 -14.55
CA LEU A 104 -1.01 2.22 -14.74
C LEU A 104 -0.47 3.65 -14.90
N ARG A 105 -1.12 4.47 -15.70
CA ARG A 105 -0.77 5.89 -15.90
C ARG A 105 -0.89 6.69 -14.59
N THR A 106 -1.92 6.41 -13.79
CA THR A 106 -2.12 7.05 -12.48
C THR A 106 -1.00 6.69 -11.50
N ILE A 107 -0.62 5.40 -11.42
CA ILE A 107 0.50 4.94 -10.58
C ILE A 107 1.81 5.60 -11.04
N ALA A 108 2.08 5.67 -12.34
CA ALA A 108 3.28 6.29 -12.87
C ALA A 108 3.36 7.79 -12.55
N LYS A 109 2.23 8.52 -12.66
CA LYS A 109 2.17 9.95 -12.30
C LYS A 109 2.42 10.17 -10.80
N LYS A 110 1.86 9.32 -9.93
CA LYS A 110 2.14 9.37 -8.49
C LYS A 110 3.62 9.12 -8.20
N ALA A 111 4.23 8.13 -8.83
CA ALA A 111 5.65 7.83 -8.67
C ALA A 111 6.56 8.97 -9.14
N LYS A 112 6.13 9.77 -10.12
CA LYS A 112 6.84 10.96 -10.61
C LYS A 112 6.55 12.23 -9.78
N GLY A 113 5.67 12.15 -8.77
CA GLY A 113 5.27 13.32 -7.96
C GLY A 113 4.36 14.33 -8.69
N GLU A 114 3.76 13.93 -9.83
CA GLU A 114 2.87 14.77 -10.63
C GLU A 114 1.44 14.84 -10.07
N LEU A 115 1.11 13.94 -9.14
CA LEU A 115 -0.16 13.94 -8.40
C LEU A 115 0.13 13.99 -6.91
N PRO A 116 -0.62 14.80 -6.12
CA PRO A 116 -0.49 14.80 -4.67
C PRO A 116 -0.79 13.39 -4.12
N GLU A 117 -0.09 13.03 -3.03
CA GLU A 117 -0.48 11.88 -2.22
C GLU A 117 -1.82 12.23 -1.55
N GLU A 118 -2.91 11.94 -2.21
CA GLU A 118 -4.22 12.00 -1.57
C GLU A 118 -4.25 10.92 -0.49
N HIS A 119 -4.45 11.36 0.76
CA HIS A 119 -4.92 10.48 1.82
C HIS A 119 -6.15 9.75 1.26
N SER A 120 -6.04 8.43 1.13
CA SER A 120 -7.06 7.59 0.54
C SER A 120 -8.32 7.59 1.42
N HIS A 121 -9.19 8.59 1.25
CA HIS A 121 -10.59 8.39 1.51
C HIS A 121 -11.07 7.42 0.42
N HIS A 122 -11.41 6.21 0.81
CA HIS A 122 -12.06 5.22 -0.03
C HIS A 122 -13.36 5.81 -0.59
N GLU A 123 -13.29 6.47 -1.72
CA GLU A 123 -14.46 6.60 -2.57
C GLU A 123 -14.73 5.22 -3.18
N HIS A 124 -15.57 4.46 -2.50
CA HIS A 124 -16.23 3.29 -3.06
C HIS A 124 -17.17 3.74 -4.18
N SER A 125 -16.62 4.03 -5.34
CA SER A 125 -17.40 4.12 -6.57
C SER A 125 -17.72 2.71 -7.04
N CYS A 126 -18.70 2.10 -6.40
CA CYS A 126 -19.39 0.92 -6.91
C CYS A 126 -20.35 1.35 -8.00
N SER A 127 -19.90 1.41 -9.24
CA SER A 127 -20.69 0.93 -10.38
C SER A 127 -19.89 1.04 -11.69
N LEU A 128 -19.80 -0.08 -12.38
CA LEU A 128 -19.30 -0.19 -13.75
C LEU A 128 -20.05 0.75 -14.72
N SER A 129 -21.27 1.17 -14.37
CA SER A 129 -22.11 2.07 -15.14
C SER A 129 -21.76 3.56 -15.01
N ALA A 130 -20.87 3.95 -14.08
CA ALA A 130 -20.47 5.34 -13.88
C ALA A 130 -19.16 5.72 -14.60
N MET A 131 -18.44 4.78 -15.20
CA MET A 131 -17.23 5.07 -15.98
C MET A 131 -17.56 5.50 -17.40
N LYS A 132 -18.10 6.70 -17.57
CA LYS A 132 -18.28 7.32 -18.89
C LYS A 132 -16.97 7.82 -19.51
N SER A 133 -15.90 7.98 -18.75
CA SER A 133 -14.61 8.47 -19.23
C SER A 133 -13.47 8.02 -18.33
N THR A 134 -12.33 7.71 -18.96
CA THR A 134 -11.07 7.42 -18.27
C THR A 134 -10.34 8.71 -17.88
N GLY A 135 -10.67 9.84 -18.51
CA GLY A 135 -9.94 11.10 -18.44
C GLY A 135 -8.75 11.18 -19.42
N TYR A 136 -8.61 10.18 -20.31
CA TYR A 136 -7.63 10.13 -21.38
C TYR A 136 -8.37 9.90 -22.71
N PRO A 137 -8.30 10.88 -23.66
CA PRO A 137 -9.06 10.80 -24.92
C PRO A 137 -8.78 9.53 -25.74
N ASP A 138 -7.52 9.08 -25.77
CA ASP A 138 -7.07 7.89 -26.47
C ASP A 138 -7.68 6.60 -25.89
N LEU A 139 -7.86 6.53 -24.57
CA LEU A 139 -8.48 5.42 -23.88
C LEU A 139 -10.01 5.48 -23.97
N ASP A 140 -10.58 6.67 -23.95
CA ASP A 140 -12.02 6.89 -24.07
C ASP A 140 -12.50 6.50 -25.49
N GLU A 141 -11.67 6.75 -26.52
CA GLU A 141 -11.91 6.26 -27.86
C GLU A 141 -11.98 4.74 -27.92
N LEU A 142 -11.06 4.03 -27.24
CA LEU A 142 -11.05 2.56 -27.16
C LEU A 142 -12.26 1.99 -26.39
N LEU A 143 -12.83 2.72 -25.44
CA LEU A 143 -14.06 2.32 -24.74
C LEU A 143 -15.28 2.37 -25.65
N VAL A 144 -15.31 3.32 -26.59
CA VAL A 144 -16.42 3.50 -27.54
C VAL A 144 -16.24 2.61 -28.77
N ASN A 145 -15.02 2.56 -29.29
CA ASN A 145 -14.66 1.84 -30.51
C ASN A 145 -13.72 0.68 -30.18
N GLU A 146 -14.29 -0.41 -29.64
CA GLU A 146 -13.51 -1.61 -29.33
C GLU A 146 -12.83 -2.17 -30.60
N GLN A 147 -11.53 -2.35 -30.50
CA GLN A 147 -10.70 -2.89 -31.58
C GLN A 147 -9.66 -3.87 -31.06
N ASP A 148 -9.05 -4.62 -31.98
CA ASP A 148 -7.93 -5.49 -31.67
C ASP A 148 -6.74 -4.65 -31.20
N LEU A 149 -5.98 -5.19 -30.23
CA LEU A 149 -4.77 -4.54 -29.72
C LEU A 149 -3.54 -5.39 -29.98
N VAL A 150 -2.43 -4.73 -30.19
CA VAL A 150 -1.12 -5.38 -30.36
C VAL A 150 -0.27 -5.10 -29.13
N PHE A 151 0.18 -6.17 -28.49
CA PHE A 151 1.12 -6.09 -27.36
C PHE A 151 2.51 -6.56 -27.83
N GLU A 152 3.50 -5.71 -27.69
CA GLU A 152 4.91 -6.10 -27.80
C GLU A 152 5.43 -6.31 -26.39
N ILE A 153 5.71 -7.58 -26.04
CA ILE A 153 6.10 -7.99 -24.69
C ILE A 153 7.54 -8.50 -24.72
N GLY A 154 8.38 -8.00 -23.82
CA GLY A 154 9.71 -8.53 -23.57
C GLY A 154 9.77 -9.13 -22.16
N LEU A 155 9.76 -10.46 -22.06
CA LEU A 155 9.88 -11.16 -20.77
C LEU A 155 11.32 -11.05 -20.26
N LEU A 156 11.50 -10.38 -19.11
CA LEU A 156 12.81 -10.16 -18.53
C LEU A 156 13.22 -11.30 -17.62
N LYS A 157 12.31 -11.74 -16.77
CA LYS A 157 12.58 -12.72 -15.72
C LYS A 157 11.34 -13.51 -15.37
N TYR A 158 11.54 -14.79 -15.07
CA TYR A 158 10.58 -15.67 -14.46
C TYR A 158 11.12 -16.15 -13.11
N GLU A 159 10.29 -16.12 -12.08
CA GLU A 159 10.63 -16.57 -10.73
C GLU A 159 9.57 -17.54 -10.24
N LYS A 160 9.99 -18.72 -9.77
CA LYS A 160 9.06 -19.73 -9.21
C LYS A 160 8.45 -19.25 -7.90
N PRO A 161 7.31 -19.84 -7.50
CA PRO A 161 6.78 -19.60 -6.17
C PRO A 161 7.84 -19.88 -5.09
N GLY A 162 8.10 -18.89 -4.22
CA GLY A 162 9.12 -18.99 -3.16
C GLY A 162 10.53 -18.49 -3.54
N GLU A 163 10.83 -18.22 -4.82
CA GLU A 163 12.10 -17.62 -5.24
C GLU A 163 12.13 -16.10 -5.08
N PHE A 164 11.00 -15.48 -4.79
CA PHE A 164 10.87 -14.03 -4.58
C PHE A 164 10.11 -13.72 -3.29
N LEU A 165 10.35 -12.55 -2.72
CA LEU A 165 9.58 -12.06 -1.59
C LEU A 165 8.20 -11.60 -2.09
N LYS A 166 7.15 -12.25 -1.60
CA LYS A 166 5.78 -11.85 -1.90
C LYS A 166 5.46 -10.55 -1.20
N GLU A 167 4.87 -9.63 -1.94
CA GLU A 167 4.22 -8.46 -1.35
C GLU A 167 3.01 -8.89 -0.50
N THR A 168 2.69 -8.15 0.54
CA THR A 168 1.61 -8.49 1.49
C THR A 168 0.25 -8.71 0.82
N TRP A 169 -0.03 -7.99 -0.27
CA TRP A 169 -1.27 -8.15 -1.04
C TRP A 169 -1.34 -9.46 -1.84
N GLN A 170 -0.19 -10.09 -2.10
CA GLN A 170 -0.06 -11.35 -2.84
C GLN A 170 -0.22 -12.57 -1.93
N MET A 171 -0.09 -12.38 -0.61
CA MET A 171 -0.11 -13.42 0.39
C MET A 171 -1.54 -13.88 0.69
N ASP A 172 -1.70 -15.17 0.94
CA ASP A 172 -2.93 -15.72 1.51
C ASP A 172 -3.05 -15.43 3.03
N ALA A 173 -4.10 -15.96 3.66
CA ALA A 173 -4.35 -15.68 5.08
C ALA A 173 -3.28 -16.28 6.00
N GLU A 174 -2.83 -17.51 5.73
CA GLU A 174 -1.83 -18.20 6.54
C GLU A 174 -0.46 -17.55 6.38
N GLU A 175 -0.09 -17.21 5.16
CA GLU A 175 1.14 -16.48 4.85
C GLU A 175 1.19 -15.13 5.55
N LYS A 176 0.08 -14.34 5.50
CA LYS A 176 -0.03 -13.06 6.21
C LYS A 176 0.15 -13.20 7.70
N LEU A 177 -0.49 -14.20 8.30
CA LEU A 177 -0.36 -14.44 9.73
C LEU A 177 1.06 -14.87 10.11
N SER A 178 1.71 -15.67 9.27
CA SER A 178 3.05 -16.21 9.51
C SER A 178 4.15 -15.15 9.51
N ILE A 179 4.01 -14.07 8.71
CA ILE A 179 5.03 -13.01 8.63
C ILE A 179 4.94 -11.99 9.77
N VAL A 180 3.79 -11.86 10.44
CA VAL A 180 3.54 -10.86 11.51
C VAL A 180 4.60 -10.89 12.62
N PRO A 181 5.02 -12.06 13.17
CA PRO A 181 6.10 -12.12 14.16
C PRO A 181 7.45 -11.63 13.61
N GLY A 182 7.76 -11.92 12.35
CA GLY A 182 8.97 -11.45 11.67
C GLY A 182 8.99 -9.93 11.51
N LEU A 183 7.88 -9.34 11.10
CA LEU A 183 7.72 -7.89 10.99
C LEU A 183 7.88 -7.19 12.35
N LYS A 184 7.33 -7.79 13.43
CA LYS A 184 7.54 -7.29 14.80
C LYS A 184 9.02 -7.26 15.17
N LYS A 185 9.74 -8.36 14.91
CA LYS A 185 11.17 -8.47 15.20
C LYS A 185 11.99 -7.46 14.41
N ALA A 186 11.71 -7.31 13.11
CA ALA A 186 12.35 -6.33 12.25
C ALA A 186 12.09 -4.88 12.73
N GLY A 187 10.83 -4.55 13.04
CA GLY A 187 10.48 -3.25 13.59
C GLY A 187 11.17 -2.95 14.91
N ASN A 188 11.24 -3.91 15.84
CA ASN A 188 11.95 -3.75 17.11
C ASN A 188 13.44 -3.46 16.91
N LYS A 189 14.09 -4.20 16.00
CA LYS A 189 15.51 -3.99 15.66
C LYS A 189 15.75 -2.58 15.11
N LEU A 190 14.93 -2.14 14.16
CA LEU A 190 15.03 -0.78 13.60
C LEU A 190 14.77 0.30 14.66
N TYR A 191 13.85 0.05 15.59
CA TYR A 191 13.61 0.95 16.73
C TYR A 191 14.83 1.07 17.64
N GLU A 192 15.50 -0.03 17.96
CA GLU A 192 16.76 -0.04 18.74
C GLU A 192 17.87 0.72 18.01
N GLU A 193 17.92 0.63 16.69
CA GLU A 193 18.82 1.39 15.81
C GLU A 193 18.42 2.87 15.66
N LYS A 194 17.35 3.32 16.32
CA LYS A 194 16.76 4.68 16.25
C LYS A 194 16.26 5.08 14.86
N LYS A 195 16.02 4.11 13.97
CA LYS A 195 15.44 4.28 12.64
C LYS A 195 13.91 4.26 12.78
N TYR A 196 13.36 5.31 13.41
CA TYR A 196 11.95 5.32 13.80
C TYR A 196 10.98 5.30 12.63
N LYS A 197 11.35 5.90 11.48
CA LYS A 197 10.52 5.88 10.27
C LYS A 197 10.39 4.48 9.71
N GLU A 198 11.52 3.81 9.47
CA GLU A 198 11.53 2.44 8.95
C GLU A 198 10.90 1.44 9.94
N ALA A 199 11.07 1.67 11.27
CA ALA A 199 10.41 0.87 12.29
C ALA A 199 8.89 1.02 12.21
N ALA A 200 8.38 2.25 12.08
CA ALA A 200 6.95 2.53 11.91
C ALA A 200 6.39 1.85 10.67
N GLU A 201 7.10 1.87 9.54
CA GLU A 201 6.70 1.17 8.31
C GLU A 201 6.54 -0.34 8.54
N LYS A 202 7.45 -0.99 9.29
CA LYS A 202 7.32 -2.42 9.62
C LYS A 202 6.14 -2.73 10.55
N TYR A 203 5.84 -1.87 11.50
CA TYR A 203 4.66 -2.02 12.35
C TYR A 203 3.37 -1.76 11.56
N ALA A 204 3.35 -0.77 10.68
CA ALA A 204 2.21 -0.50 9.80
C ALA A 204 1.93 -1.66 8.82
N GLU A 205 2.98 -2.28 8.26
CA GLU A 205 2.86 -3.46 7.41
C GLU A 205 2.21 -4.63 8.18
N ALA A 206 2.63 -4.87 9.41
CA ALA A 206 2.02 -5.90 10.26
C ALA A 206 0.56 -5.58 10.61
N LEU A 207 0.23 -4.32 10.91
CA LEU A 207 -1.14 -3.88 11.15
C LEU A 207 -2.02 -4.09 9.91
N GLY A 208 -1.54 -3.73 8.72
CA GLY A 208 -2.26 -3.95 7.47
C GLY A 208 -2.55 -5.44 7.20
N CYS A 209 -1.60 -6.35 7.51
CA CYS A 209 -1.85 -7.78 7.45
C CYS A 209 -2.97 -8.21 8.40
N LEU A 210 -2.92 -7.78 9.66
CA LEU A 210 -3.92 -8.15 10.68
C LEU A 210 -5.29 -7.54 10.37
N GLU A 211 -5.36 -6.34 9.84
CA GLU A 211 -6.61 -5.71 9.41
C GLU A 211 -7.27 -6.46 8.26
N GLN A 212 -6.50 -6.84 7.24
CA GLN A 212 -7.01 -7.65 6.14
C GLN A 212 -7.51 -9.02 6.58
N LEU A 213 -6.87 -9.62 7.60
CA LEU A 213 -7.34 -10.86 8.21
C LEU A 213 -8.64 -10.65 8.99
N CYS A 214 -8.73 -9.56 9.79
CA CYS A 214 -9.96 -9.20 10.51
C CYS A 214 -11.16 -9.01 9.56
N LEU A 215 -10.96 -8.46 8.36
CA LEU A 215 -12.03 -8.25 7.37
C LEU A 215 -12.64 -9.58 6.84
N ARG A 216 -11.97 -10.70 7.02
CA ARG A 216 -12.47 -12.04 6.63
C ARG A 216 -13.28 -12.71 7.73
N GLU A 217 -13.15 -12.24 8.95
CA GLU A 217 -13.80 -12.79 10.11
C GLU A 217 -15.03 -11.95 10.47
N LYS A 218 -16.02 -12.60 11.09
CA LYS A 218 -17.21 -11.89 11.56
C LYS A 218 -16.86 -11.09 12.81
N PRO A 219 -17.15 -9.78 12.82
CA PRO A 219 -16.86 -8.91 13.97
C PRO A 219 -17.47 -9.44 15.26
N GLY A 220 -16.65 -9.55 16.30
CA GLY A 220 -17.06 -10.04 17.63
C GLY A 220 -16.92 -11.55 17.86
N ASP A 221 -16.71 -12.34 16.81
CA ASP A 221 -16.42 -13.78 16.97
C ASP A 221 -14.99 -13.97 17.48
N GLU A 222 -14.71 -15.14 18.08
CA GLU A 222 -13.42 -15.43 18.73
C GLU A 222 -12.21 -15.27 17.80
N PRO A 223 -12.20 -15.73 16.54
CA PRO A 223 -11.10 -15.50 15.62
C PRO A 223 -10.85 -14.01 15.38
N TRP A 224 -11.92 -13.22 15.17
CA TRP A 224 -11.82 -11.76 15.02
C TRP A 224 -11.21 -11.10 16.25
N LEU A 225 -11.70 -11.45 17.47
CA LEU A 225 -11.20 -10.90 18.73
C LEU A 225 -9.72 -11.22 18.96
N ASN A 226 -9.27 -12.42 18.56
CA ASN A 226 -7.87 -12.80 18.68
C ASN A 226 -6.97 -11.97 17.76
N LEU A 227 -7.35 -11.81 16.49
CA LEU A 227 -6.64 -10.95 15.54
C LEU A 227 -6.61 -9.49 16.02
N ASP A 228 -7.73 -9.02 16.54
CA ASP A 228 -7.85 -7.65 17.03
C ASP A 228 -6.98 -7.37 18.26
N ARG A 229 -6.88 -8.33 19.19
CA ARG A 229 -5.92 -8.26 20.32
C ARG A 229 -4.47 -8.28 19.84
N MET A 230 -4.16 -9.04 18.78
CA MET A 230 -2.81 -9.07 18.21
C MET A 230 -2.35 -7.71 17.68
N LYS A 231 -3.27 -6.80 17.30
CA LYS A 231 -2.93 -5.45 16.84
C LYS A 231 -2.38 -4.55 17.94
N ILE A 232 -2.78 -4.74 19.20
CA ILE A 232 -2.44 -3.85 20.32
C ILE A 232 -0.93 -3.56 20.44
N PRO A 233 -0.03 -4.57 20.49
CA PRO A 233 1.40 -4.28 20.61
C PRO A 233 1.98 -3.54 19.40
N PHE A 234 1.42 -3.73 18.21
CA PHE A 234 1.86 -3.01 17.01
C PHE A 234 1.39 -1.56 17.02
N LEU A 235 0.12 -1.31 17.39
CA LEU A 235 -0.42 0.05 17.58
C LEU A 235 0.41 0.84 18.59
N LEU A 236 0.75 0.21 19.71
CA LEU A 236 1.61 0.83 20.74
C LEU A 236 3.01 1.15 20.19
N ASN A 237 3.66 0.22 19.50
CA ASN A 237 5.01 0.42 19.00
C ASN A 237 5.04 1.45 17.85
N PHE A 238 4.04 1.40 16.97
CA PHE A 238 3.84 2.40 15.92
C PHE A 238 3.66 3.80 16.54
N ALA A 239 2.74 3.95 17.49
CA ALA A 239 2.53 5.21 18.20
C ALA A 239 3.81 5.73 18.90
N GLN A 240 4.65 4.84 19.44
CA GLN A 240 5.93 5.22 20.01
C GLN A 240 6.90 5.78 18.97
N CYS A 241 6.98 5.16 17.78
CA CYS A 241 7.78 5.68 16.67
C CYS A 241 7.26 7.05 16.22
N LYS A 242 5.94 7.19 16.04
CA LYS A 242 5.30 8.45 15.66
C LYS A 242 5.52 9.57 16.68
N LEU A 243 5.57 9.24 17.97
CA LEU A 243 5.91 10.19 19.01
C LEU A 243 7.32 10.77 18.84
N PHE A 244 8.30 9.96 18.44
CA PHE A 244 9.66 10.43 18.15
C PHE A 244 9.76 11.21 16.84
N LEU A 245 8.89 10.91 15.87
CA LEU A 245 8.83 11.62 14.58
C LEU A 245 8.08 12.96 14.68
N GLY A 246 7.32 13.19 15.75
CA GLY A 246 6.54 14.40 15.95
C GLY A 246 5.12 14.34 15.39
N ASP A 247 4.66 13.17 14.94
CA ASP A 247 3.34 12.94 14.33
C ASP A 247 2.28 12.72 15.43
N TYR A 248 2.05 13.74 16.27
CA TYR A 248 1.29 13.59 17.52
C TYR A 248 -0.17 13.22 17.35
N TYR A 249 -0.83 13.65 16.24
CA TYR A 249 -2.23 13.29 15.98
C TYR A 249 -2.39 11.78 15.73
N GLU A 250 -1.48 11.17 14.98
CA GLU A 250 -1.47 9.72 14.77
C GLU A 250 -1.22 8.97 16.10
N VAL A 251 -0.39 9.53 16.97
CA VAL A 251 -0.19 8.95 18.31
C VAL A 251 -1.50 8.94 19.11
N ILE A 252 -2.25 10.04 19.12
CA ILE A 252 -3.53 10.15 19.83
C ILE A 252 -4.53 9.14 19.25
N GLU A 253 -4.65 9.05 17.94
CA GLU A 253 -5.56 8.15 17.25
C GLU A 253 -5.28 6.68 17.62
N HIS A 254 -4.06 6.20 17.37
CA HIS A 254 -3.71 4.81 17.59
C HIS A 254 -3.70 4.41 19.08
N THR A 255 -3.31 5.31 19.99
CA THR A 255 -3.40 5.04 21.42
C THR A 255 -4.84 5.07 21.92
N SER A 256 -5.72 5.90 21.36
CA SER A 256 -7.16 5.89 21.67
C SER A 256 -7.81 4.58 21.24
N THR A 257 -7.48 4.08 20.04
CA THR A 257 -7.92 2.74 19.56
C THR A 257 -7.51 1.63 20.55
N VAL A 258 -6.30 1.71 21.14
CA VAL A 258 -5.89 0.76 22.18
C VAL A 258 -6.74 0.92 23.44
N LEU A 259 -6.99 2.17 23.86
CA LEU A 259 -7.73 2.46 25.10
C LEU A 259 -9.24 2.16 25.01
N GLU A 260 -9.81 2.11 23.82
CA GLU A 260 -11.17 1.60 23.62
C GLU A 260 -11.29 0.13 24.02
N LYS A 261 -10.22 -0.64 23.85
CA LYS A 261 -10.17 -2.09 24.13
C LYS A 261 -9.59 -2.41 25.50
N ASP A 262 -8.60 -1.63 25.93
CA ASP A 262 -7.90 -1.78 27.20
C ASP A 262 -7.75 -0.38 27.84
N LYS A 263 -8.78 0.02 28.58
CA LYS A 263 -8.91 1.37 29.18
C LYS A 263 -7.78 1.70 30.17
N ASP A 264 -7.13 0.68 30.71
CA ASP A 264 -6.10 0.79 31.73
C ASP A 264 -4.70 0.49 31.19
N ASN A 265 -4.52 0.54 29.86
CA ASN A 265 -3.22 0.36 29.25
C ASN A 265 -2.30 1.54 29.54
N VAL A 266 -1.42 1.35 30.51
CA VAL A 266 -0.49 2.39 31.02
C VAL A 266 0.38 2.96 29.89
N LYS A 267 0.85 2.13 28.95
CA LYS A 267 1.69 2.57 27.83
C LYS A 267 0.92 3.47 26.87
N ALA A 268 -0.34 3.13 26.59
CA ALA A 268 -1.20 3.91 25.73
C ALA A 268 -1.51 5.28 26.38
N LEU A 269 -1.94 5.28 27.64
CA LEU A 269 -2.21 6.50 28.40
C LEU A 269 -1.00 7.44 28.42
N PHE A 270 0.16 6.91 28.77
CA PHE A 270 1.38 7.73 28.88
C PHE A 270 1.79 8.34 27.53
N ARG A 271 1.71 7.58 26.44
CA ARG A 271 2.03 8.06 25.09
C ARG A 271 1.01 9.08 24.59
N ARG A 272 -0.28 8.83 24.86
CA ARG A 272 -1.36 9.75 24.50
C ARG A 272 -1.23 11.07 25.24
N ALA A 273 -0.97 11.02 26.55
CA ALA A 273 -0.73 12.20 27.35
C ALA A 273 0.43 13.06 26.81
N LYS A 274 1.55 12.43 26.45
CA LYS A 274 2.68 13.14 25.82
C LYS A 274 2.32 13.79 24.49
N ALA A 275 1.52 13.13 23.69
CA ALA A 275 1.04 13.69 22.42
C ALA A 275 0.06 14.85 22.68
N HIS A 276 -0.84 14.74 23.65
CA HIS A 276 -1.73 15.82 24.06
C HIS A 276 -0.99 17.06 24.54
N VAL A 277 0.12 16.90 25.28
CA VAL A 277 1.00 18.04 25.66
C VAL A 277 1.48 18.77 24.39
N LYS A 278 1.89 18.05 23.36
CA LYS A 278 2.43 18.65 22.13
C LYS A 278 1.35 19.22 21.20
N CYS A 279 0.13 18.68 21.24
CA CYS A 279 -1.04 19.19 20.51
C CYS A 279 -1.76 20.31 21.26
N TRP A 280 -1.27 20.73 22.42
CA TRP A 280 -1.90 21.74 23.26
C TRP A 280 -3.30 21.37 23.77
N ASN A 281 -3.45 20.12 24.21
CA ASN A 281 -4.63 19.60 24.89
C ASN A 281 -4.31 19.38 26.39
N PRO A 282 -4.20 20.46 27.20
CA PRO A 282 -3.64 20.36 28.54
C PRO A 282 -4.50 19.59 29.55
N GLN A 283 -5.83 19.58 29.35
CA GLN A 283 -6.73 18.86 30.24
C GLN A 283 -6.64 17.36 29.99
N GLU A 284 -6.74 16.95 28.77
CA GLU A 284 -6.63 15.55 28.34
C GLU A 284 -5.27 14.95 28.75
N ALA A 285 -4.20 15.74 28.61
CA ALA A 285 -2.87 15.32 29.07
C ALA A 285 -2.84 15.07 30.58
N LYS A 286 -3.43 15.96 31.39
CA LYS A 286 -3.50 15.80 32.85
C LYS A 286 -4.31 14.58 33.24
N ASP A 287 -5.46 14.37 32.62
CA ASP A 287 -6.35 13.26 32.94
C ASP A 287 -5.67 11.91 32.65
N ASP A 288 -5.01 11.78 31.51
CA ASP A 288 -4.25 10.58 31.14
C ASP A 288 -3.05 10.37 32.09
N PHE A 289 -2.26 11.41 32.39
CA PHE A 289 -1.14 11.30 33.32
C PHE A 289 -1.57 10.93 34.77
N ASN A 290 -2.67 11.50 35.25
CA ASN A 290 -3.22 11.15 36.54
C ASN A 290 -3.64 9.68 36.58
N ARG A 291 -4.28 9.19 35.50
CA ARG A 291 -4.65 7.79 35.40
C ARG A 291 -3.42 6.87 35.41
N VAL A 292 -2.35 7.24 34.69
CA VAL A 292 -1.06 6.51 34.71
C VAL A 292 -0.54 6.33 36.13
N VAL A 293 -0.51 7.40 36.95
CA VAL A 293 0.00 7.33 38.32
C VAL A 293 -0.87 6.43 39.21
N VAL A 294 -2.19 6.44 39.02
CA VAL A 294 -3.11 5.55 39.75
C VAL A 294 -2.85 4.08 39.40
N LEU A 295 -2.57 3.78 38.13
CA LEU A 295 -2.36 2.41 37.67
C LEU A 295 -0.93 1.90 37.94
N ASP A 296 0.05 2.78 37.84
CA ASP A 296 1.47 2.45 38.07
C ASP A 296 2.18 3.59 38.77
N ALA A 297 2.23 3.51 40.10
CA ALA A 297 2.89 4.49 40.97
C ALA A 297 4.41 4.62 40.69
N SER A 298 5.06 3.63 40.08
CA SER A 298 6.48 3.69 39.70
C SER A 298 6.78 4.80 38.71
N LEU A 299 5.80 5.16 37.88
CA LEU A 299 5.89 6.22 36.87
C LEU A 299 5.63 7.63 37.44
N ALA A 300 5.28 7.78 38.72
CA ALA A 300 4.94 9.07 39.32
C ALA A 300 6.03 10.14 39.11
N LYS A 301 7.31 9.77 39.22
CA LYS A 301 8.44 10.70 38.99
C LYS A 301 8.51 11.16 37.51
N ALA A 302 8.28 10.27 36.58
CA ALA A 302 8.26 10.59 35.15
C ALA A 302 7.06 11.48 34.81
N VAL A 303 5.88 11.12 35.29
CA VAL A 303 4.65 11.92 35.13
C VAL A 303 4.80 13.32 35.72
N LYS A 304 5.35 13.44 36.94
CA LYS A 304 5.60 14.75 37.56
C LYS A 304 6.43 15.66 36.67
N LYS A 305 7.49 15.13 36.06
CA LYS A 305 8.34 15.90 35.13
C LYS A 305 7.56 16.39 33.91
N GLU A 306 6.72 15.54 33.33
CA GLU A 306 5.89 15.92 32.16
C GLU A 306 4.81 16.95 32.53
N LEU A 307 4.23 16.86 33.75
CA LEU A 307 3.27 17.86 34.25
C LEU A 307 3.93 19.21 34.55
N GLU A 308 5.13 19.22 35.10
CA GLU A 308 5.91 20.45 35.30
C GLU A 308 6.23 21.15 33.98
N GLU A 309 6.59 20.38 32.96
CA GLU A 309 6.80 20.90 31.60
C GLU A 309 5.50 21.45 31.01
N LEU A 310 4.36 20.75 31.14
CA LEU A 310 3.06 21.23 30.72
C LEU A 310 2.70 22.56 31.37
N GLU A 311 2.94 22.69 32.68
CA GLU A 311 2.69 23.94 33.41
C GLU A 311 3.61 25.09 32.93
N ARG A 312 4.87 24.80 32.63
CA ARG A 312 5.80 25.77 32.07
C ARG A 312 5.29 26.29 30.73
N LEU A 313 4.93 25.37 29.80
CA LEU A 313 4.38 25.71 28.49
C LEU A 313 3.06 26.51 28.63
N SER A 314 2.21 26.15 29.60
CA SER A 314 0.94 26.86 29.82
C SER A 314 1.18 28.31 30.27
N ARG A 315 2.17 28.54 31.13
CA ARG A 315 2.53 29.91 31.54
C ARG A 315 3.06 30.76 30.37
N GLU A 316 3.91 30.17 29.56
CA GLU A 316 4.46 30.83 28.38
C GLU A 316 3.37 31.21 27.37
N HIS A 317 2.46 30.29 27.07
CA HIS A 317 1.35 30.49 26.14
C HIS A 317 0.39 31.57 26.67
N ASN A 318 0.01 31.50 27.94
CA ASN A 318 -0.84 32.51 28.55
C ASN A 318 -0.20 33.91 28.56
N ALA A 319 1.13 33.98 28.72
CA ALA A 319 1.85 35.25 28.64
C ALA A 319 1.83 35.85 27.22
N GLN A 320 2.03 34.99 26.20
CA GLN A 320 1.95 35.41 24.81
C GLN A 320 0.53 35.88 24.40
N ASP A 321 -0.51 35.17 24.87
CA ASP A 321 -1.90 35.51 24.58
C ASP A 321 -2.28 36.85 25.24
N ARG A 322 -1.81 37.12 26.48
CA ARG A 322 -2.00 38.43 27.11
C ARG A 322 -1.36 39.55 26.31
N VAL A 323 -0.19 39.34 25.72
CA VAL A 323 0.46 40.35 24.86
C VAL A 323 -0.34 40.58 23.59
N ARG A 324 -0.78 39.48 22.92
CA ARG A 324 -1.59 39.56 21.70
C ARG A 324 -2.94 40.25 21.92
N LEU A 325 -3.65 39.90 23.00
CA LEU A 325 -4.92 40.52 23.38
C LEU A 325 -4.75 42.01 23.68
N LYS A 326 -3.70 42.41 24.41
CA LYS A 326 -3.42 43.85 24.65
C LYS A 326 -3.14 44.63 23.38
N ALA A 327 -2.59 44.00 22.33
CA ALA A 327 -2.33 44.64 21.05
C ALA A 327 -3.61 44.79 20.20
N LEU A 328 -4.65 43.97 20.40
CA LEU A 328 -5.95 44.05 19.73
C LEU A 328 -6.86 45.17 20.30
N PHE A 329 -6.61 45.63 21.54
CA PHE A 329 -7.39 46.65 22.23
C PHE A 329 -6.67 48.01 22.32
N LYS A 330 -5.57 48.20 21.61
CA LYS A 330 -4.91 49.48 21.37
C LYS A 330 -5.27 49.98 19.95
#